data_8ed0794b93ba6148899600920395a0af
#
_entry.id   8ed0794b93ba6148899600920395a0af
#
_cell.length_a   1.000
_cell.length_b   1.000
_cell.length_c   1.000
_cell.angle_alpha   90.00
_cell.angle_beta   90.00
_cell.angle_gamma   90.00
#
_symmetry.space_group_name_H-M   'P 1'
#
loop_
_entity.id
_entity.type
_entity.pdbx_description
1 polymer ?
#
loop_
_entity_poly.entity_id
_entity_poly.type
_entity_poly.pdbx_seq_one_letter_code
_entity_poly.pdbx_strand_id
1 'polypeptide(L)'
;MKLYFTDLMCFQKNPANIPCKQAFNLDRLPTLSLKNDFAAYIFDRGCTLSYSSLRTECVQFHTLSDFLSEEYPYLTSLTDVPLDTLQGSLKRWLLKKGLALSYKTSHPDRKKETYGDNPILHFLTNAYQYFEGNDGTYFSKDHDIWQLNSLPFPVNVSPVNGPKSLNFSKIAQPSLKEQSKEAVYYRLKRASAATVSAELYALRMLCKFLHTTHEDFTDFTLFNRALLEEYLSYLYLEAGRKKNYTSELSNLKTALETLGKLYESEHLKTLFLPTDFSKKKLPVFTFYSDAELSRLHEAYKFLDKQTARILLIHELLGLLISDTLTLKVTDIVMEPKPHLRILQQKTGNYLKKSINNDILLLLNASIKETYETYGEQEYIFVCDKDPKSPLPYKTVYYRLQVLINTHNLKDDHGNPLTAGTHIFRRTYCKKLCDLNLDDVTISSVIGHHGTGSIANYRRMSSKVLAANTKTVIDKRNDKIHKYRKGWMK
;
A
#
# COMPACT_ATOMS: atom_id res chain seq x y z
N MET A 1 27.21 -0.90 30.91
CA MET A 1 26.22 0.10 30.48
C MET A 1 24.93 -0.61 30.11
N LYS A 2 23.81 -0.21 30.70
CA LYS A 2 22.47 -0.79 30.37
C LYS A 2 21.54 0.33 30.02
N LEU A 3 20.77 0.15 28.94
CA LEU A 3 19.74 1.08 28.51
C LEU A 3 18.38 0.47 28.86
N TYR A 4 17.72 1.01 29.87
CA TYR A 4 16.44 0.49 30.32
C TYR A 4 15.29 0.93 29.43
N PHE A 5 14.26 0.09 29.31
CA PHE A 5 13.08 0.45 28.52
C PHE A 5 12.38 1.70 29.08
N THR A 6 12.51 1.95 30.38
CA THR A 6 12.00 3.17 31.04
C THR A 6 12.64 4.45 30.54
N ASP A 7 13.86 4.37 30.00
CA ASP A 7 14.61 5.51 29.49
C ASP A 7 14.22 5.86 28.03
N LEU A 8 13.41 5.02 27.39
CA LEU A 8 13.01 5.17 26.00
C LEU A 8 11.63 5.80 25.87
N MET A 9 11.40 6.57 24.79
CA MET A 9 10.12 7.24 24.54
C MET A 9 8.91 6.28 24.41
N CYS A 10 9.14 5.02 24.03
CA CYS A 10 8.10 4.02 23.99
C CYS A 10 7.41 3.78 25.35
N PHE A 11 8.12 4.05 26.46
CA PHE A 11 7.58 3.97 27.82
C PHE A 11 6.58 5.08 28.11
N GLN A 12 6.85 6.30 27.64
CA GLN A 12 5.97 7.46 27.86
C GLN A 12 4.60 7.30 27.19
N LYS A 13 4.54 6.50 26.12
CA LYS A 13 3.30 6.23 25.36
C LYS A 13 2.43 5.11 25.97
N ASN A 14 2.97 4.24 26.82
CA ASN A 14 2.25 3.11 27.46
C ASN A 14 2.88 2.66 28.78
N PRO A 15 2.82 3.44 29.86
CA PRO A 15 3.57 3.17 31.10
C PRO A 15 3.08 1.95 31.90
N ALA A 16 1.83 1.50 31.71
CA ALA A 16 1.18 0.56 32.63
C ALA A 16 1.69 -0.90 32.57
N ASN A 17 2.42 -1.31 31.53
CA ASN A 17 2.75 -2.73 31.26
C ASN A 17 4.23 -3.03 30.99
N ILE A 18 5.15 -2.11 31.29
CA ILE A 18 6.59 -2.31 31.00
C ILE A 18 7.31 -2.73 32.25
N PRO A 19 7.97 -3.92 32.28
CA PRO A 19 8.80 -4.31 33.43
C PRO A 19 9.99 -3.36 33.62
N CYS A 20 10.07 -2.70 34.77
CA CYS A 20 11.10 -1.70 35.09
C CYS A 20 12.54 -2.22 35.05
N LYS A 21 12.75 -3.54 35.00
CA LYS A 21 14.09 -4.16 34.96
C LYS A 21 14.52 -4.62 33.56
N GLN A 22 13.68 -4.46 32.56
CA GLN A 22 14.04 -4.87 31.17
C GLN A 22 14.94 -3.82 30.53
N ALA A 23 16.06 -4.25 29.96
CA ALA A 23 17.06 -3.37 29.39
C ALA A 23 17.83 -4.05 28.25
N PHE A 24 18.34 -3.25 27.33
CA PHE A 24 19.42 -3.63 26.44
C PHE A 24 20.73 -3.62 27.20
N ASN A 25 21.41 -4.75 27.31
CA ASN A 25 22.67 -4.86 28.02
C ASN A 25 23.85 -4.62 27.07
N LEU A 26 24.28 -3.37 26.97
CA LEU A 26 25.37 -2.94 26.10
C LEU A 26 26.74 -3.47 26.55
N ASP A 27 26.86 -3.96 27.80
CA ASP A 27 28.12 -4.55 28.26
C ASP A 27 28.48 -5.85 27.57
N ARG A 28 27.52 -6.48 26.88
CA ARG A 28 27.77 -7.66 26.03
C ARG A 28 28.52 -7.33 24.75
N LEU A 29 28.59 -6.06 24.34
CA LEU A 29 29.36 -5.65 23.15
C LEU A 29 30.85 -5.55 23.46
N PRO A 30 31.73 -5.92 22.49
CA PRO A 30 33.17 -6.05 22.74
C PRO A 30 33.87 -4.72 23.00
N THR A 31 33.51 -3.66 22.28
CA THR A 31 34.23 -2.37 22.32
C THR A 31 33.35 -1.22 22.80
N LEU A 32 33.98 -0.16 23.35
CA LEU A 32 33.29 1.03 23.81
C LEU A 32 32.63 1.80 22.64
N SER A 33 33.29 1.80 21.48
CA SER A 33 32.75 2.44 20.26
C SER A 33 31.43 1.80 19.89
N LEU A 34 31.38 0.46 19.74
CA LEU A 34 30.14 -0.26 19.43
C LEU A 34 29.04 -0.05 20.49
N LYS A 35 29.41 0.06 21.78
CA LYS A 35 28.43 0.36 22.83
C LYS A 35 27.76 1.71 22.62
N ASN A 36 28.52 2.73 22.23
CA ASN A 36 27.99 4.06 21.96
C ASN A 36 27.14 4.09 20.69
N ASP A 37 27.59 3.43 19.63
CA ASP A 37 26.86 3.35 18.36
C ASP A 37 25.52 2.63 18.54
N PHE A 38 25.51 1.47 19.22
CA PHE A 38 24.28 0.75 19.52
C PHE A 38 23.38 1.48 20.51
N ALA A 39 23.93 2.26 21.47
CA ALA A 39 23.14 3.08 22.34
C ALA A 39 22.36 4.15 21.58
N ALA A 40 23.00 4.84 20.62
CA ALA A 40 22.36 5.80 19.75
C ALA A 40 21.28 5.14 18.87
N TYR A 41 21.60 4.01 18.25
CA TYR A 41 20.66 3.23 17.43
C TYR A 41 19.42 2.80 18.22
N ILE A 42 19.61 2.21 19.41
CA ILE A 42 18.50 1.74 20.26
C ILE A 42 17.64 2.91 20.75
N PHE A 43 18.26 4.06 21.06
CA PHE A 43 17.53 5.25 21.47
C PHE A 43 16.62 5.77 20.34
N ASP A 44 17.13 5.84 19.11
CA ASP A 44 16.33 6.23 17.94
C ASP A 44 15.20 5.22 17.66
N ARG A 45 15.48 3.91 17.73
CA ARG A 45 14.45 2.86 17.65
C ARG A 45 13.38 3.02 18.72
N GLY A 46 13.78 3.43 19.94
CA GLY A 46 12.89 3.72 21.05
C GLY A 46 11.94 4.88 20.82
N CYS A 47 12.30 5.83 19.95
CA CYS A 47 11.43 6.92 19.53
C CYS A 47 10.35 6.48 18.54
N THR A 48 10.65 5.48 17.72
CA THR A 48 9.83 5.10 16.54
C THR A 48 9.02 3.82 16.74
N LEU A 49 9.51 2.85 17.53
CA LEU A 49 8.91 1.54 17.70
C LEU A 49 7.95 1.44 18.90
N SER A 50 7.02 0.47 18.81
CA SER A 50 6.21 0.07 19.95
C SER A 50 7.04 -0.76 20.95
N TYR A 51 6.61 -0.77 22.21
CA TYR A 51 7.25 -1.61 23.25
C TYR A 51 7.38 -3.09 22.85
N SER A 52 6.34 -3.68 22.25
CA SER A 52 6.38 -5.09 21.83
C SER A 52 7.44 -5.34 20.75
N SER A 53 7.63 -4.42 19.82
CA SER A 53 8.67 -4.52 18.79
C SER A 53 10.06 -4.37 19.38
N LEU A 54 10.27 -3.38 20.27
CA LEU A 54 11.54 -3.20 20.97
C LEU A 54 11.92 -4.38 21.85
N ARG A 55 10.93 -5.02 22.51
CA ARG A 55 11.17 -6.24 23.29
C ARG A 55 11.71 -7.37 22.42
N THR A 56 11.17 -7.52 21.22
CA THR A 56 11.67 -8.50 20.24
C THR A 56 13.07 -8.14 19.78
N GLU A 57 13.33 -6.86 19.46
CA GLU A 57 14.67 -6.39 19.07
C GLU A 57 15.69 -6.53 20.21
N CYS A 58 15.28 -6.42 21.47
CA CYS A 58 16.17 -6.63 22.61
C CYS A 58 16.73 -8.06 22.68
N VAL A 59 15.91 -9.06 22.37
CA VAL A 59 16.36 -10.46 22.26
C VAL A 59 17.35 -10.63 21.11
N GLN A 60 17.03 -10.03 19.96
CA GLN A 60 17.90 -10.07 18.77
C GLN A 60 19.23 -9.37 19.04
N PHE A 61 19.21 -8.22 19.70
CA PHE A 61 20.38 -7.46 20.12
C PHE A 61 21.30 -8.30 21.01
N HIS A 62 20.77 -8.97 22.05
CA HIS A 62 21.58 -9.78 22.94
C HIS A 62 22.26 -10.92 22.20
N THR A 63 21.55 -11.61 21.31
CA THR A 63 22.14 -12.68 20.51
C THR A 63 23.19 -12.16 19.51
N LEU A 64 22.93 -11.00 18.89
CA LEU A 64 23.92 -10.35 18.03
C LEU A 64 25.16 -9.91 18.81
N SER A 65 24.98 -9.38 20.02
CA SER A 65 26.10 -8.96 20.88
C SER A 65 26.99 -10.14 21.27
N ASP A 66 26.40 -11.29 21.60
CA ASP A 66 27.14 -12.51 21.90
C ASP A 66 27.96 -12.98 20.67
N PHE A 67 27.36 -12.95 19.46
CA PHE A 67 28.07 -13.22 18.22
C PHE A 67 29.26 -12.26 17.97
N LEU A 68 29.02 -10.96 18.12
CA LEU A 68 30.08 -9.96 17.92
C LEU A 68 31.21 -10.09 18.92
N SER A 69 30.91 -10.42 20.17
CA SER A 69 31.94 -10.64 21.21
C SER A 69 32.76 -11.90 20.98
N GLU A 70 32.15 -12.96 20.44
CA GLU A 70 32.83 -14.22 20.16
C GLU A 70 33.67 -14.20 18.87
N GLU A 71 33.11 -13.69 17.77
CA GLU A 71 33.72 -13.76 16.43
C GLU A 71 34.49 -12.47 16.06
N TYR A 72 34.15 -11.31 16.68
CA TYR A 72 34.72 -10.00 16.35
C TYR A 72 35.08 -9.17 17.61
N PRO A 73 35.97 -9.68 18.50
CA PRO A 73 36.22 -9.05 19.80
C PRO A 73 36.85 -7.65 19.74
N TYR A 74 37.43 -7.27 18.62
CA TYR A 74 38.10 -5.98 18.42
C TYR A 74 37.38 -5.05 17.47
N LEU A 75 36.15 -5.39 17.04
CA LEU A 75 35.39 -4.58 16.08
C LEU A 75 35.01 -3.22 16.71
N THR A 76 35.32 -2.14 16.01
CA THR A 76 35.05 -0.77 16.45
C THR A 76 33.75 -0.22 15.90
N SER A 77 33.38 -0.55 14.64
CA SER A 77 32.09 -0.29 14.03
C SER A 77 31.64 -1.49 13.19
N LEU A 78 30.31 -1.68 13.04
CA LEU A 78 29.80 -2.71 12.12
C LEU A 78 30.27 -2.48 10.68
N THR A 79 30.47 -1.22 10.30
CA THR A 79 30.89 -0.82 8.94
C THR A 79 32.34 -1.11 8.62
N ASP A 80 33.15 -1.51 9.61
CA ASP A 80 34.54 -1.95 9.38
C ASP A 80 34.63 -3.28 8.60
N VAL A 81 33.53 -4.04 8.56
CA VAL A 81 33.44 -5.32 7.86
C VAL A 81 32.25 -5.28 6.89
N PRO A 82 32.40 -5.71 5.62
CA PRO A 82 31.29 -5.74 4.66
C PRO A 82 30.08 -6.53 5.18
N LEU A 83 28.87 -6.03 4.92
CA LEU A 83 27.60 -6.60 5.43
C LEU A 83 27.45 -8.09 5.04
N ASP A 84 27.78 -8.47 3.81
CA ASP A 84 27.67 -9.85 3.33
C ASP A 84 28.60 -10.79 4.12
N THR A 85 29.79 -10.31 4.50
CA THR A 85 30.75 -11.04 5.32
C THR A 85 30.21 -11.24 6.75
N LEU A 86 29.65 -10.19 7.37
CA LEU A 86 29.03 -10.28 8.68
C LEU A 86 27.81 -11.21 8.67
N GLN A 87 26.95 -11.11 7.66
CA GLN A 87 25.78 -12.00 7.52
C GLN A 87 26.22 -13.46 7.32
N GLY A 88 27.23 -13.71 6.49
CA GLY A 88 27.79 -15.04 6.27
C GLY A 88 28.38 -15.65 7.53
N SER A 89 29.11 -14.86 8.32
CA SER A 89 29.68 -15.27 9.61
C SER A 89 28.60 -15.52 10.66
N LEU A 90 27.59 -14.62 10.75
CA LEU A 90 26.46 -14.79 11.65
C LEU A 90 25.65 -16.05 11.34
N LYS A 91 25.39 -16.35 10.07
CA LYS A 91 24.70 -17.60 9.66
C LYS A 91 25.48 -18.83 10.12
N ARG A 92 26.81 -18.86 9.93
CA ARG A 92 27.66 -19.96 10.41
C ARG A 92 27.65 -20.09 11.92
N TRP A 93 27.72 -18.97 12.64
CA TRP A 93 27.68 -18.94 14.09
C TRP A 93 26.32 -19.43 14.62
N LEU A 94 25.18 -18.99 14.03
CA LEU A 94 23.85 -19.46 14.38
C LEU A 94 23.74 -20.99 14.24
N LEU A 95 24.25 -21.57 13.15
CA LEU A 95 24.26 -23.01 12.94
C LEU A 95 25.12 -23.73 13.97
N LYS A 96 26.31 -23.20 14.34
CA LYS A 96 27.15 -23.76 15.43
C LYS A 96 26.41 -23.76 16.78
N LYS A 97 25.58 -22.78 17.05
CA LYS A 97 24.76 -22.67 18.28
C LYS A 97 23.44 -23.47 18.19
N GLY A 98 23.18 -24.19 17.11
CA GLY A 98 21.94 -24.96 16.90
C GLY A 98 20.69 -24.09 16.66
N LEU A 99 20.87 -22.83 16.24
CA LEU A 99 19.77 -21.91 15.97
C LEU A 99 19.37 -21.97 14.50
N ALA A 100 18.08 -21.96 14.23
CA ALA A 100 17.54 -22.04 12.88
C ALA A 100 17.83 -20.78 12.05
N LEU A 101 18.16 -20.92 10.78
CA LEU A 101 18.36 -19.80 9.84
C LEU A 101 17.05 -19.23 9.32
N SER A 102 15.98 -20.00 9.35
CA SER A 102 14.65 -19.57 8.88
C SER A 102 13.57 -20.07 9.83
N TYR A 103 12.51 -19.30 9.93
CA TYR A 103 11.34 -19.64 10.74
C TYR A 103 10.10 -19.75 9.86
N LYS A 104 9.27 -20.72 10.19
CA LYS A 104 7.95 -20.91 9.60
C LYS A 104 7.02 -19.86 10.19
N THR A 105 6.50 -18.98 9.35
CA THR A 105 5.46 -18.01 9.72
C THR A 105 4.11 -18.52 9.24
N SER A 106 3.22 -18.85 10.17
CA SER A 106 1.82 -19.14 9.88
C SER A 106 0.99 -17.89 10.12
N HIS A 107 0.38 -17.36 9.06
CA HIS A 107 -0.67 -16.35 9.23
C HIS A 107 -2.02 -17.08 9.29
N PRO A 108 -2.86 -16.83 10.33
CA PRO A 108 -4.16 -17.47 10.46
C PRO A 108 -5.06 -17.33 9.22
N ASP A 109 -4.90 -16.22 8.50
CA ASP A 109 -5.72 -15.88 7.33
C ASP A 109 -5.13 -16.33 5.98
N ARG A 110 -3.94 -16.93 5.96
CA ARG A 110 -3.29 -17.38 4.73
C ARG A 110 -3.03 -18.88 4.80
N LYS A 111 -3.72 -19.66 3.94
CA LYS A 111 -3.48 -21.10 3.75
C LYS A 111 -2.07 -21.46 3.23
N LYS A 112 -1.15 -20.48 3.14
CA LYS A 112 0.23 -20.69 2.68
C LYS A 112 1.20 -20.44 3.83
N GLU A 113 1.96 -21.48 4.14
CA GLU A 113 3.14 -21.39 5.00
C GLU A 113 4.21 -20.58 4.28
N THR A 114 4.74 -19.57 4.95
CA THR A 114 5.87 -18.78 4.44
C THR A 114 7.05 -18.98 5.37
N TYR A 115 8.24 -19.19 4.80
CA TYR A 115 9.49 -19.22 5.54
C TYR A 115 10.12 -17.84 5.45
N GLY A 116 10.47 -17.27 6.59
CA GLY A 116 11.21 -16.01 6.70
C GLY A 116 12.60 -16.25 7.28
N ASP A 117 13.57 -15.40 6.91
CA ASP A 117 14.90 -15.43 7.48
C ASP A 117 14.87 -15.18 8.98
N ASN A 118 15.91 -15.66 9.69
CA ASN A 118 16.04 -15.40 11.12
C ASN A 118 16.02 -13.88 11.40
N PRO A 119 15.15 -13.42 12.31
CA PRO A 119 15.01 -11.99 12.63
C PRO A 119 16.32 -11.29 13.03
N ILE A 120 17.30 -12.02 13.55
CA ILE A 120 18.62 -11.47 13.90
C ILE A 120 19.35 -10.95 12.66
N LEU A 121 19.21 -11.63 11.50
CA LEU A 121 19.80 -11.17 10.24
C LEU A 121 19.21 -9.83 9.79
N HIS A 122 17.90 -9.65 9.99
CA HIS A 122 17.23 -8.36 9.74
C HIS A 122 17.68 -7.28 10.73
N PHE A 123 17.85 -7.63 12.00
CA PHE A 123 18.32 -6.70 13.01
C PHE A 123 19.75 -6.22 12.71
N LEU A 124 20.67 -7.15 12.38
CA LEU A 124 22.03 -6.83 11.91
C LEU A 124 21.99 -5.88 10.71
N THR A 125 21.19 -6.20 9.69
CA THR A 125 21.08 -5.37 8.48
C THR A 125 20.59 -3.96 8.80
N ASN A 126 19.58 -3.82 9.66
CA ASN A 126 19.05 -2.53 10.05
C ASN A 126 20.07 -1.70 10.85
N ALA A 127 20.78 -2.33 11.79
CA ALA A 127 21.84 -1.67 12.55
C ALA A 127 23.01 -1.25 11.65
N TYR A 128 23.44 -2.12 10.73
CA TYR A 128 24.48 -1.81 9.76
C TYR A 128 24.13 -0.61 8.89
N GLN A 129 22.92 -0.59 8.33
CA GLN A 129 22.44 0.54 7.52
C GLN A 129 22.36 1.86 8.31
N TYR A 130 21.97 1.80 9.57
CA TYR A 130 21.99 2.96 10.45
C TYR A 130 23.42 3.50 10.62
N PHE A 131 24.41 2.63 10.86
CA PHE A 131 25.81 3.03 11.05
C PHE A 131 26.49 3.47 9.77
N GLU A 132 26.06 3.00 8.61
CA GLU A 132 26.49 3.55 7.30
C GLU A 132 25.97 4.96 7.03
N GLY A 133 25.15 5.54 7.92
CA GLY A 133 24.43 6.78 7.64
C GLY A 133 23.27 6.59 6.64
N ASN A 134 22.89 5.34 6.39
CA ASN A 134 21.75 4.94 5.55
C ASN A 134 20.42 5.04 6.30
N ASP A 135 20.39 5.71 7.44
CA ASP A 135 19.22 5.91 8.30
C ASP A 135 18.13 6.83 7.71
N GLY A 136 18.33 7.28 6.46
CA GLY A 136 17.41 8.17 5.76
C GLY A 136 17.65 9.65 5.98
N THR A 137 18.69 10.04 6.72
CA THR A 137 19.05 11.44 6.96
C THR A 137 19.70 12.06 5.72
N TYR A 138 20.44 11.27 4.94
CA TYR A 138 21.10 11.74 3.71
C TYR A 138 20.74 10.85 2.52
N PHE A 139 20.29 11.50 1.44
CA PHE A 139 20.07 10.82 0.18
C PHE A 139 21.38 10.65 -0.58
N SER A 140 21.74 9.41 -0.91
CA SER A 140 22.70 9.09 -1.96
C SER A 140 22.07 8.16 -2.99
N LYS A 141 22.38 8.38 -4.26
CA LYS A 141 21.95 7.48 -5.34
C LYS A 141 22.57 6.08 -5.21
N ASP A 142 23.74 5.99 -4.58
CA ASP A 142 24.49 4.72 -4.41
C ASP A 142 23.78 3.76 -3.45
N HIS A 143 23.00 4.29 -2.52
CA HIS A 143 22.24 3.46 -1.59
C HIS A 143 21.24 2.55 -2.29
N ASP A 144 21.15 1.31 -1.85
CA ASP A 144 20.19 0.33 -2.37
C ASP A 144 18.76 0.55 -1.84
N ILE A 145 18.60 1.32 -0.77
CA ILE A 145 17.30 1.69 -0.21
C ILE A 145 17.20 3.21 -0.18
N TRP A 146 16.25 3.75 -0.93
CA TRP A 146 15.95 5.17 -0.94
C TRP A 146 14.76 5.48 -0.06
N GLN A 147 14.97 6.23 1.01
CA GLN A 147 13.88 6.79 1.79
C GLN A 147 13.29 7.98 1.01
N LEU A 148 11.97 7.98 0.79
CA LEU A 148 11.35 8.99 -0.09
C LEU A 148 11.33 10.40 0.51
N ASN A 149 11.39 10.50 1.84
CA ASN A 149 11.46 11.77 2.56
C ASN A 149 12.86 12.43 2.53
N SER A 150 13.92 11.66 2.21
CA SER A 150 15.29 12.19 2.12
C SER A 150 15.69 12.67 0.72
N LEU A 151 14.81 12.46 -0.29
CA LEU A 151 15.09 12.88 -1.66
C LEU A 151 15.24 14.42 -1.77
N PRO A 152 16.16 14.92 -2.63
CA PRO A 152 16.44 16.36 -2.76
C PRO A 152 15.35 17.13 -3.53
N PHE A 153 14.19 16.54 -3.74
CA PHE A 153 13.01 17.13 -4.39
C PHE A 153 11.74 16.53 -3.80
N PRO A 154 10.61 17.25 -3.84
CA PRO A 154 9.35 16.76 -3.35
C PRO A 154 8.84 15.59 -4.20
N VAL A 155 8.38 14.52 -3.54
CA VAL A 155 7.82 13.33 -4.18
C VAL A 155 6.33 13.23 -3.86
N ASN A 156 5.53 12.93 -4.87
CA ASN A 156 4.11 12.70 -4.67
C ASN A 156 3.88 11.33 -4.00
N VAL A 157 3.76 11.33 -2.67
CA VAL A 157 3.50 10.15 -1.85
C VAL A 157 2.11 10.28 -1.23
N SER A 158 1.27 9.25 -1.42
CA SER A 158 -0.01 9.19 -0.72
C SER A 158 0.21 9.02 0.78
N PRO A 159 -0.33 9.91 1.65
CA PRO A 159 -0.11 9.83 3.09
C PRO A 159 -0.79 8.63 3.75
N VAL A 160 -1.77 8.00 3.10
CA VAL A 160 -2.57 6.87 3.64
C VAL A 160 -2.04 5.50 3.23
N ASN A 161 -1.39 5.36 2.08
CA ASN A 161 -0.97 4.06 1.53
C ASN A 161 0.26 4.13 0.61
N GLY A 162 0.96 5.26 0.58
CA GLY A 162 2.17 5.42 -0.23
C GLY A 162 3.35 4.57 0.30
N PRO A 163 4.27 4.17 -0.57
CA PRO A 163 5.54 3.59 -0.13
C PRO A 163 6.34 4.65 0.64
N LYS A 164 7.06 4.22 1.68
CA LYS A 164 7.97 5.10 2.41
C LYS A 164 9.38 5.06 1.83
N SER A 165 9.74 3.95 1.19
CA SER A 165 11.06 3.72 0.59
C SER A 165 10.96 2.91 -0.69
N LEU A 166 12.00 3.01 -1.52
CA LEU A 166 12.24 2.17 -2.69
C LEU A 166 13.51 1.34 -2.47
N ASN A 167 13.45 0.05 -2.73
CA ASN A 167 14.54 -0.88 -2.45
C ASN A 167 15.06 -1.52 -3.74
N PHE A 168 16.33 -1.37 -4.05
CA PHE A 168 17.03 -1.88 -5.23
C PHE A 168 17.87 -3.13 -4.95
N SER A 169 18.06 -3.55 -3.70
CA SER A 169 18.88 -4.69 -3.30
C SER A 169 18.48 -6.02 -3.96
N LYS A 170 17.23 -6.10 -4.46
CA LYS A 170 16.72 -7.29 -5.17
C LYS A 170 17.16 -7.39 -6.64
N ILE A 171 17.90 -6.43 -7.14
CA ILE A 171 18.53 -6.45 -8.45
C ILE A 171 19.97 -6.89 -8.23
N ALA A 172 20.30 -8.11 -8.64
CA ALA A 172 21.63 -8.69 -8.39
C ALA A 172 22.71 -8.08 -9.29
N GLN A 173 22.39 -7.81 -10.56
CA GLN A 173 23.34 -7.27 -11.54
C GLN A 173 23.63 -5.77 -11.25
N PRO A 174 24.90 -5.39 -10.97
CA PRO A 174 25.22 -4.00 -10.57
C PRO A 174 24.86 -2.97 -11.63
N SER A 175 25.20 -3.20 -12.90
CA SER A 175 24.91 -2.25 -14.00
C SER A 175 23.41 -2.04 -14.22
N LEU A 176 22.61 -3.13 -14.21
CA LEU A 176 21.14 -3.04 -14.32
C LEU A 176 20.51 -2.34 -13.10
N LYS A 177 21.13 -2.50 -11.92
CA LYS A 177 20.72 -1.80 -10.71
C LYS A 177 20.90 -0.29 -10.85
N GLU A 178 22.08 0.15 -11.32
CA GLU A 178 22.34 1.58 -11.55
C GLU A 178 21.43 2.19 -12.62
N GLN A 179 21.26 1.51 -13.75
CA GLN A 179 20.31 1.94 -14.77
C GLN A 179 18.86 2.04 -14.22
N SER A 180 18.45 1.06 -13.38
CA SER A 180 17.14 1.10 -12.70
C SER A 180 17.03 2.27 -11.74
N LYS A 181 18.08 2.61 -10.98
CA LYS A 181 18.12 3.77 -10.08
C LYS A 181 17.96 5.07 -10.87
N GLU A 182 18.64 5.22 -12.00
CA GLU A 182 18.50 6.41 -12.86
C GLU A 182 17.10 6.58 -13.42
N ALA A 183 16.51 5.49 -13.96
CA ALA A 183 15.13 5.52 -14.45
C ALA A 183 14.14 5.90 -13.34
N VAL A 184 14.26 5.30 -12.17
CA VAL A 184 13.41 5.58 -11.00
C VAL A 184 13.57 7.04 -10.52
N TYR A 185 14.81 7.54 -10.44
CA TYR A 185 15.10 8.92 -10.04
C TYR A 185 14.46 9.93 -11.00
N TYR A 186 14.55 9.67 -12.31
CA TYR A 186 13.91 10.50 -13.33
C TYR A 186 12.38 10.47 -13.21
N ARG A 187 11.82 9.29 -12.96
CA ARG A 187 10.36 9.08 -12.86
C ARG A 187 9.76 9.70 -11.60
N LEU A 188 10.44 9.65 -10.46
CA LEU A 188 9.97 10.22 -9.19
C LEU A 188 9.69 11.72 -9.26
N LYS A 189 10.37 12.44 -10.15
CA LYS A 189 10.13 13.87 -10.38
C LYS A 189 8.80 14.17 -11.09
N ARG A 190 8.15 13.15 -11.69
CA ARG A 190 7.00 13.33 -12.59
C ARG A 190 5.80 12.43 -12.27
N ALA A 191 6.03 11.31 -11.60
CA ALA A 191 5.01 10.33 -11.30
C ALA A 191 4.88 10.10 -9.79
N SER A 192 3.74 9.56 -9.36
CA SER A 192 3.55 9.24 -7.95
C SER A 192 4.50 8.11 -7.51
N ALA A 193 4.93 8.15 -6.24
CA ALA A 193 5.79 7.12 -5.66
C ALA A 193 5.20 5.71 -5.78
N ALA A 194 3.87 5.56 -5.69
CA ALA A 194 3.20 4.29 -5.88
C ALA A 194 3.34 3.74 -7.30
N THR A 195 3.22 4.61 -8.32
CA THR A 195 3.44 4.25 -9.73
C THR A 195 4.89 3.82 -9.96
N VAL A 196 5.84 4.63 -9.49
CA VAL A 196 7.28 4.32 -9.65
C VAL A 196 7.68 3.05 -8.89
N SER A 197 7.10 2.80 -7.72
CA SER A 197 7.29 1.54 -6.99
C SER A 197 6.80 0.33 -7.78
N ALA A 198 5.70 0.46 -8.53
CA ALA A 198 5.20 -0.60 -9.41
C ALA A 198 6.09 -0.80 -10.66
N GLU A 199 6.63 0.28 -11.22
CA GLU A 199 7.63 0.22 -12.31
C GLU A 199 8.92 -0.46 -11.82
N LEU A 200 9.44 -0.10 -10.65
CA LEU A 200 10.60 -0.77 -10.03
C LEU A 200 10.34 -2.25 -9.74
N TYR A 201 9.13 -2.60 -9.31
CA TYR A 201 8.76 -4.02 -9.12
C TYR A 201 8.84 -4.79 -10.44
N ALA A 202 8.37 -4.21 -11.55
CA ALA A 202 8.44 -4.83 -12.86
C ALA A 202 9.89 -4.99 -13.34
N LEU A 203 10.76 -3.98 -13.14
CA LEU A 203 12.20 -4.09 -13.41
C LEU A 203 12.85 -5.20 -12.60
N ARG A 204 12.54 -5.32 -11.31
CA ARG A 204 13.07 -6.42 -10.46
C ARG A 204 12.68 -7.80 -10.96
N MET A 205 11.44 -7.95 -11.44
CA MET A 205 10.97 -9.22 -12.02
C MET A 205 11.74 -9.55 -13.30
N LEU A 206 11.96 -8.57 -14.18
CA LEU A 206 12.77 -8.73 -15.38
C LEU A 206 14.24 -9.06 -15.02
N CYS A 207 14.86 -8.29 -14.11
CA CYS A 207 16.25 -8.54 -13.69
C CYS A 207 16.42 -9.93 -13.07
N LYS A 208 15.41 -10.41 -12.31
CA LYS A 208 15.43 -11.76 -11.78
C LYS A 208 15.42 -12.81 -12.90
N PHE A 209 14.59 -12.64 -13.90
CA PHE A 209 14.57 -13.52 -15.09
C PHE A 209 15.93 -13.50 -15.80
N LEU A 210 16.45 -12.31 -16.13
CA LEU A 210 17.74 -12.15 -16.79
C LEU A 210 18.88 -12.76 -15.99
N HIS A 211 18.90 -12.62 -14.67
CA HIS A 211 19.93 -13.24 -13.81
C HIS A 211 19.88 -14.77 -13.86
N THR A 212 18.73 -15.38 -14.06
CA THR A 212 18.60 -16.85 -14.10
C THR A 212 18.80 -17.45 -15.49
N THR A 213 18.50 -16.71 -16.55
CA THR A 213 18.53 -17.22 -17.94
C THR A 213 19.64 -16.62 -18.80
N HIS A 214 20.09 -15.43 -18.48
CA HIS A 214 21.08 -14.63 -19.21
C HIS A 214 22.02 -13.93 -18.21
N GLU A 215 22.83 -14.70 -17.48
CA GLU A 215 23.66 -14.20 -16.37
C GLU A 215 24.60 -13.07 -16.79
N ASP A 216 25.11 -13.11 -18.04
CA ASP A 216 26.02 -12.12 -18.61
C ASP A 216 25.31 -10.84 -19.09
N PHE A 217 23.98 -10.75 -18.96
CA PHE A 217 23.24 -9.57 -19.41
C PHE A 217 23.41 -8.42 -18.42
N THR A 218 24.01 -7.32 -18.88
CA THR A 218 24.43 -6.19 -18.03
C THR A 218 23.90 -4.83 -18.46
N ASP A 219 23.21 -4.70 -19.59
CA ASP A 219 22.77 -3.41 -20.14
C ASP A 219 21.37 -3.48 -20.75
N PHE A 220 20.42 -2.71 -20.19
CA PHE A 220 19.06 -2.64 -20.70
C PHE A 220 19.00 -2.10 -22.15
N THR A 221 19.98 -1.32 -22.62
CA THR A 221 20.01 -0.86 -24.01
C THR A 221 20.15 -2.01 -25.02
N LEU A 222 20.59 -3.18 -24.58
CA LEU A 222 20.68 -4.40 -25.40
C LEU A 222 19.41 -5.25 -25.33
N PHE A 223 18.43 -4.86 -24.48
CA PHE A 223 17.18 -5.62 -24.35
C PHE A 223 16.33 -5.48 -25.58
N ASN A 224 16.10 -6.58 -26.27
CA ASN A 224 15.45 -6.62 -27.58
C ASN A 224 14.14 -7.42 -27.57
N ARG A 225 13.48 -7.49 -28.74
CA ARG A 225 12.19 -8.18 -28.87
C ARG A 225 12.28 -9.67 -28.57
N ALA A 226 13.35 -10.36 -28.95
CA ALA A 226 13.52 -11.79 -28.68
C ALA A 226 13.57 -12.07 -27.18
N LEU A 227 14.36 -11.29 -26.43
CA LEU A 227 14.43 -11.40 -24.97
C LEU A 227 13.07 -11.06 -24.30
N LEU A 228 12.30 -10.12 -24.85
CA LEU A 228 10.96 -9.85 -24.34
C LEU A 228 10.03 -11.05 -24.56
N GLU A 229 10.08 -11.73 -25.70
CA GLU A 229 9.26 -12.92 -25.96
C GLU A 229 9.63 -14.10 -25.05
N GLU A 230 10.90 -14.29 -24.76
CA GLU A 230 11.36 -15.25 -23.75
C GLU A 230 10.83 -14.88 -22.34
N TYR A 231 10.91 -13.60 -21.97
CA TYR A 231 10.37 -13.14 -20.69
C TYR A 231 8.85 -13.31 -20.59
N LEU A 232 8.10 -13.04 -21.68
CA LEU A 232 6.66 -13.28 -21.73
C LEU A 232 6.35 -14.77 -21.53
N SER A 233 7.10 -15.64 -22.22
CA SER A 233 6.96 -17.09 -22.07
C SER A 233 7.24 -17.54 -20.63
N TYR A 234 8.31 -17.04 -20.02
CA TYR A 234 8.64 -17.28 -18.62
C TYR A 234 7.50 -16.86 -17.67
N LEU A 235 6.93 -15.67 -17.86
CA LEU A 235 5.85 -15.17 -17.01
C LEU A 235 4.60 -16.07 -17.06
N TYR A 236 4.21 -16.52 -18.23
CA TYR A 236 2.99 -17.29 -18.42
C TYR A 236 3.15 -18.78 -18.14
N LEU A 237 4.31 -19.37 -18.39
CA LEU A 237 4.57 -20.79 -18.26
C LEU A 237 5.22 -21.17 -16.94
N GLU A 238 6.26 -20.45 -16.53
CA GLU A 238 7.08 -20.86 -15.38
C GLU A 238 6.74 -20.06 -14.11
N ALA A 239 6.50 -18.77 -14.22
CA ALA A 239 6.19 -17.94 -13.06
C ALA A 239 4.81 -18.26 -12.45
N GLY A 240 3.85 -18.77 -13.23
CA GLY A 240 2.57 -19.43 -12.83
C GLY A 240 1.71 -18.74 -11.75
N ARG A 241 2.13 -17.57 -11.27
CA ARG A 241 1.57 -16.94 -10.08
C ARG A 241 0.28 -16.15 -10.31
N LYS A 242 0.06 -15.70 -11.53
CA LYS A 242 -1.07 -14.84 -11.89
C LYS A 242 -1.70 -15.28 -13.21
N LYS A 243 -3.01 -15.09 -13.31
CA LYS A 243 -3.74 -15.31 -14.57
C LYS A 243 -3.54 -14.18 -15.58
N ASN A 244 -2.98 -13.04 -15.17
CA ASN A 244 -2.84 -11.86 -16.01
C ASN A 244 -1.69 -10.98 -15.51
N TYR A 245 -0.77 -10.65 -16.41
CA TYR A 245 0.40 -9.79 -16.16
C TYR A 245 0.29 -8.41 -16.83
N THR A 246 -0.88 -8.01 -17.34
CA THR A 246 -1.05 -6.74 -18.08
C THR A 246 -0.55 -5.52 -17.31
N SER A 247 -0.78 -5.44 -16.01
CA SER A 247 -0.32 -4.30 -15.20
C SER A 247 1.20 -4.29 -15.06
N GLU A 248 1.80 -5.45 -14.80
CA GLU A 248 3.26 -5.59 -14.70
C GLU A 248 3.94 -5.25 -16.03
N LEU A 249 3.42 -5.76 -17.14
CA LEU A 249 3.94 -5.47 -18.47
C LEU A 249 3.75 -3.99 -18.85
N SER A 250 2.66 -3.35 -18.46
CA SER A 250 2.45 -1.93 -18.65
C SER A 250 3.45 -1.07 -17.86
N ASN A 251 3.75 -1.46 -16.62
CA ASN A 251 4.75 -0.81 -15.80
C ASN A 251 6.17 -1.03 -16.36
N LEU A 252 6.47 -2.26 -16.81
CA LEU A 252 7.75 -2.59 -17.44
C LEU A 252 7.95 -1.79 -18.72
N LYS A 253 6.93 -1.72 -19.57
CA LYS A 253 6.95 -0.89 -20.79
C LYS A 253 7.33 0.54 -20.45
N THR A 254 6.65 1.16 -19.47
CA THR A 254 6.94 2.55 -19.07
C THR A 254 8.36 2.71 -18.54
N ALA A 255 8.87 1.74 -17.77
CA ALA A 255 10.23 1.77 -17.27
C ALA A 255 11.27 1.64 -18.40
N LEU A 256 11.09 0.71 -19.35
CA LEU A 256 11.97 0.54 -20.51
C LEU A 256 11.90 1.73 -21.48
N GLU A 257 10.71 2.31 -21.70
CA GLU A 257 10.58 3.57 -22.45
C GLU A 257 11.33 4.73 -21.79
N THR A 258 11.36 4.75 -20.45
CA THR A 258 12.12 5.74 -19.69
C THR A 258 13.62 5.55 -19.87
N LEU A 259 14.10 4.30 -19.78
CA LEU A 259 15.48 3.94 -20.07
C LEU A 259 15.86 4.30 -21.51
N GLY A 260 14.99 3.98 -22.48
CA GLY A 260 15.17 4.36 -23.88
C GLY A 260 15.31 5.87 -24.10
N LYS A 261 14.67 6.69 -23.25
CA LYS A 261 14.85 8.16 -23.28
C LYS A 261 16.16 8.61 -22.64
N LEU A 262 16.57 7.98 -21.55
CA LEU A 262 17.78 8.35 -20.80
C LEU A 262 19.06 7.94 -21.52
N TYR A 263 19.04 6.80 -22.20
CA TYR A 263 20.18 6.22 -22.91
C TYR A 263 20.09 6.31 -24.44
N GLU A 264 19.14 7.14 -24.97
CA GLU A 264 18.96 7.40 -26.39
C GLU A 264 18.72 6.13 -27.23
N SER A 265 18.10 5.10 -26.63
CA SER A 265 17.82 3.81 -27.23
C SER A 265 16.36 3.74 -27.75
N GLU A 266 16.15 4.17 -29.02
CA GLU A 266 14.82 4.29 -29.62
C GLU A 266 14.03 2.96 -29.66
N HIS A 267 14.71 1.82 -29.88
CA HIS A 267 14.05 0.51 -29.97
C HIS A 267 13.33 0.12 -28.66
N LEU A 268 13.80 0.58 -27.47
CA LEU A 268 13.13 0.33 -26.21
C LEU A 268 11.76 1.00 -26.13
N LYS A 269 11.53 2.08 -26.89
CA LYS A 269 10.24 2.79 -26.92
C LYS A 269 9.19 2.03 -27.75
N THR A 270 9.62 1.22 -28.71
CA THR A 270 8.74 0.50 -29.65
C THR A 270 8.69 -1.01 -29.41
N LEU A 271 9.32 -1.47 -28.33
CA LEU A 271 9.54 -2.88 -28.03
C LEU A 271 8.23 -3.67 -27.84
N PHE A 272 7.23 -3.07 -27.19
CA PHE A 272 5.98 -3.73 -26.85
C PHE A 272 4.93 -3.57 -27.95
N LEU A 273 4.31 -4.68 -28.34
CA LEU A 273 3.19 -4.72 -29.26
C LEU A 273 1.86 -4.72 -28.48
N PRO A 274 0.74 -4.24 -29.09
CA PRO A 274 -0.58 -4.33 -28.46
C PRO A 274 -1.00 -5.76 -28.10
N THR A 275 -0.50 -6.75 -28.82
CA THR A 275 -0.77 -8.19 -28.63
C THR A 275 -0.11 -8.77 -27.39
N ASP A 276 0.95 -8.14 -26.85
CA ASP A 276 1.63 -8.57 -25.62
C ASP A 276 0.73 -8.41 -24.38
N PHE A 277 -0.29 -7.58 -24.50
CA PHE A 277 -1.22 -7.32 -23.43
C PHE A 277 -2.49 -8.15 -23.58
N SER A 278 -2.89 -8.82 -22.51
CA SER A 278 -4.17 -9.53 -22.51
C SER A 278 -5.33 -8.58 -22.84
N LYS A 279 -6.26 -9.03 -23.66
CA LYS A 279 -7.48 -8.25 -23.95
C LYS A 279 -8.18 -7.87 -22.67
N LYS A 280 -8.43 -6.58 -22.49
CA LYS A 280 -9.16 -6.08 -21.31
C LYS A 280 -10.56 -6.69 -21.29
N LYS A 281 -10.81 -7.58 -20.35
CA LYS A 281 -12.19 -8.00 -20.04
C LYS A 281 -12.94 -6.77 -19.52
N LEU A 282 -14.18 -6.60 -19.94
CA LEU A 282 -15.02 -5.55 -19.38
C LEU A 282 -15.11 -5.76 -17.86
N PRO A 283 -14.80 -4.74 -17.06
CA PRO A 283 -14.81 -4.88 -15.63
C PRO A 283 -16.25 -5.18 -15.16
N VAL A 284 -16.40 -6.26 -14.41
CA VAL A 284 -17.63 -6.51 -13.65
C VAL A 284 -17.48 -5.78 -12.33
N PHE A 285 -18.27 -4.73 -12.14
CA PHE A 285 -18.27 -3.99 -10.88
C PHE A 285 -19.27 -4.62 -9.90
N THR A 286 -18.82 -4.86 -8.69
CA THR A 286 -19.68 -5.16 -7.54
C THR A 286 -20.11 -3.85 -6.89
N PHE A 287 -21.34 -3.77 -6.44
CA PHE A 287 -21.89 -2.74 -5.56
C PHE A 287 -22.69 -3.41 -4.47
N TYR A 288 -22.91 -2.68 -3.39
CA TYR A 288 -23.81 -3.12 -2.35
C TYR A 288 -25.25 -2.80 -2.76
N SER A 289 -26.17 -3.76 -2.52
CA SER A 289 -27.60 -3.51 -2.54
C SER A 289 -28.01 -2.71 -1.31
N ASP A 290 -29.23 -2.17 -1.30
CA ASP A 290 -29.74 -1.46 -0.12
C ASP A 290 -29.91 -2.42 1.08
N ALA A 291 -30.22 -3.70 0.83
CA ALA A 291 -30.30 -4.73 1.87
C ALA A 291 -28.92 -5.06 2.44
N GLU A 292 -27.87 -5.14 1.59
CA GLU A 292 -26.49 -5.34 2.02
C GLU A 292 -25.95 -4.16 2.82
N LEU A 293 -26.26 -2.92 2.41
CA LEU A 293 -25.94 -1.72 3.17
C LEU A 293 -26.63 -1.70 4.53
N SER A 294 -27.90 -2.08 4.61
CA SER A 294 -28.63 -2.18 5.88
C SER A 294 -27.97 -3.16 6.84
N ARG A 295 -27.55 -4.35 6.34
CA ARG A 295 -26.81 -5.33 7.14
C ARG A 295 -25.47 -4.80 7.63
N LEU A 296 -24.76 -4.03 6.79
CA LEU A 296 -23.51 -3.36 7.19
C LEU A 296 -23.75 -2.31 8.25
N HIS A 297 -24.76 -1.44 8.09
CA HIS A 297 -25.09 -0.39 9.05
C HIS A 297 -25.48 -0.97 10.42
N GLU A 298 -26.24 -2.04 10.46
CA GLU A 298 -26.57 -2.75 11.71
C GLU A 298 -25.32 -3.31 12.39
N ALA A 299 -24.33 -3.75 11.61
CA ALA A 299 -23.09 -4.28 12.14
C ALA A 299 -22.11 -3.19 12.60
N TYR A 300 -22.21 -1.95 12.14
CA TYR A 300 -21.29 -0.86 12.51
C TYR A 300 -21.24 -0.58 14.02
N LYS A 301 -22.28 -0.96 14.78
CA LYS A 301 -22.26 -0.90 16.26
C LYS A 301 -21.16 -1.71 16.92
N PHE A 302 -20.57 -2.68 16.20
CA PHE A 302 -19.47 -3.51 16.68
C PHE A 302 -18.08 -2.95 16.28
N LEU A 303 -18.04 -1.87 15.50
CA LEU A 303 -16.81 -1.14 15.21
C LEU A 303 -16.53 -0.08 16.28
N ASP A 304 -15.28 0.36 16.34
CA ASP A 304 -14.98 1.61 17.03
C ASP A 304 -15.68 2.79 16.33
N LYS A 305 -16.03 3.80 17.13
CA LYS A 305 -16.85 4.93 16.67
C LYS A 305 -16.22 5.67 15.48
N GLN A 306 -14.91 5.86 15.50
CA GLN A 306 -14.19 6.56 14.40
C GLN A 306 -14.27 5.78 13.11
N THR A 307 -14.01 4.46 13.13
CA THR A 307 -14.11 3.62 11.93
C THR A 307 -15.56 3.60 11.37
N ALA A 308 -16.55 3.49 12.24
CA ALA A 308 -17.94 3.53 11.80
C ALA A 308 -18.29 4.86 11.11
N ARG A 309 -17.86 6.01 11.68
CA ARG A 309 -18.06 7.33 11.06
C ARG A 309 -17.30 7.48 9.75
N ILE A 310 -16.06 6.99 9.66
CA ILE A 310 -15.30 6.98 8.40
C ILE A 310 -16.08 6.27 7.30
N LEU A 311 -16.60 5.06 7.57
CA LEU A 311 -17.33 4.28 6.58
C LEU A 311 -18.64 4.96 6.17
N LEU A 312 -19.39 5.54 7.11
CA LEU A 312 -20.61 6.30 6.82
C LEU A 312 -20.31 7.55 5.98
N ILE A 313 -19.32 8.36 6.36
CA ILE A 313 -18.93 9.56 5.61
C ILE A 313 -18.45 9.18 4.20
N HIS A 314 -17.65 8.10 4.11
CA HIS A 314 -17.16 7.59 2.84
C HIS A 314 -18.30 7.14 1.89
N GLU A 315 -19.30 6.43 2.42
CA GLU A 315 -20.48 6.01 1.69
C GLU A 315 -21.33 7.20 1.24
N LEU A 316 -21.67 8.10 2.18
CA LEU A 316 -22.56 9.24 1.93
C LEU A 316 -21.97 10.25 0.95
N LEU A 317 -20.67 10.43 0.93
CA LEU A 317 -19.99 11.38 0.05
C LEU A 317 -19.48 10.73 -1.26
N GLY A 318 -19.34 9.40 -1.31
CA GLY A 318 -18.82 8.70 -2.49
C GLY A 318 -17.38 9.10 -2.87
N LEU A 319 -16.58 9.54 -1.90
CA LEU A 319 -15.19 9.97 -2.11
C LEU A 319 -14.26 8.78 -2.44
N LEU A 320 -13.02 9.06 -2.82
CA LEU A 320 -11.95 8.06 -2.71
C LEU A 320 -11.63 7.87 -1.23
N ILE A 321 -11.28 6.67 -0.82
CA ILE A 321 -10.97 6.42 0.59
C ILE A 321 -9.77 7.25 1.07
N SER A 322 -8.77 7.48 0.19
CA SER A 322 -7.67 8.38 0.47
C SER A 322 -8.17 9.78 0.83
N ASP A 323 -9.11 10.31 0.06
CA ASP A 323 -9.63 11.66 0.27
C ASP A 323 -10.48 11.74 1.54
N THR A 324 -11.21 10.66 1.89
CA THR A 324 -11.94 10.57 3.16
C THR A 324 -10.98 10.58 4.36
N LEU A 325 -9.91 9.80 4.28
CA LEU A 325 -8.95 9.66 5.39
C LEU A 325 -8.03 10.88 5.56
N THR A 326 -7.84 11.66 4.50
CA THR A 326 -7.04 12.91 4.54
C THR A 326 -7.87 14.17 4.73
N LEU A 327 -9.16 14.04 5.10
CA LEU A 327 -10.00 15.20 5.45
C LEU A 327 -9.38 15.96 6.62
N LYS A 328 -9.27 17.27 6.44
CA LYS A 328 -8.79 18.23 7.43
C LYS A 328 -9.95 19.01 8.02
N VAL A 329 -9.75 19.53 9.22
CA VAL A 329 -10.75 20.43 9.85
C VAL A 329 -10.96 21.68 8.97
N THR A 330 -9.91 22.16 8.34
CA THR A 330 -9.92 23.34 7.43
C THR A 330 -10.65 23.08 6.10
N ASP A 331 -10.95 21.83 5.75
CA ASP A 331 -11.70 21.51 4.54
C ASP A 331 -13.19 21.79 4.70
N ILE A 332 -13.69 21.98 5.93
CA ILE A 332 -15.09 22.29 6.23
C ILE A 332 -15.31 23.79 6.08
N VAL A 333 -16.12 24.18 5.10
CA VAL A 333 -16.49 25.57 4.83
C VAL A 333 -17.99 25.74 5.08
N MET A 334 -18.35 26.68 5.95
CA MET A 334 -19.74 26.86 6.39
C MET A 334 -20.57 27.80 5.51
N GLU A 335 -19.91 28.78 4.87
CA GLU A 335 -20.58 29.81 4.09
C GLU A 335 -20.36 29.64 2.57
N PRO A 336 -21.35 30.00 1.72
CA PRO A 336 -22.75 30.41 2.01
C PRO A 336 -23.64 29.24 2.41
N LYS A 337 -23.21 27.99 2.18
CA LYS A 337 -23.82 26.72 2.60
C LYS A 337 -22.75 25.73 2.97
N PRO A 338 -22.97 24.85 3.96
CA PRO A 338 -21.97 23.88 4.37
C PRO A 338 -21.49 23.02 3.20
N HIS A 339 -20.17 22.99 3.01
CA HIS A 339 -19.54 22.16 1.98
C HIS A 339 -18.11 21.78 2.39
N LEU A 340 -17.59 20.72 1.80
CA LEU A 340 -16.19 20.34 1.89
C LEU A 340 -15.43 20.84 0.67
N ARG A 341 -14.21 21.37 0.90
CA ARG A 341 -13.24 21.73 -0.13
C ARG A 341 -12.04 20.78 -0.03
N ILE A 342 -12.12 19.66 -0.69
CA ILE A 342 -11.20 18.53 -0.55
C ILE A 342 -10.12 18.61 -1.61
N LEU A 343 -8.84 18.58 -1.20
CA LEU A 343 -7.72 18.36 -2.11
C LEU A 343 -7.61 16.87 -2.44
N GLN A 344 -7.96 16.50 -3.66
CA GLN A 344 -7.85 15.10 -4.10
C GLN A 344 -6.38 14.69 -4.24
N GLN A 345 -5.94 13.76 -3.40
CA GLN A 345 -4.53 13.31 -3.35
C GLN A 345 -4.04 12.70 -4.68
N LYS A 346 -4.93 12.11 -5.45
CA LYS A 346 -4.58 11.44 -6.71
C LYS A 346 -4.40 12.42 -7.87
N THR A 347 -5.15 13.50 -7.91
CA THR A 347 -5.23 14.42 -9.07
C THR A 347 -4.63 15.78 -8.78
N GLY A 348 -4.43 16.14 -7.51
CA GLY A 348 -3.99 17.47 -7.08
C GLY A 348 -5.06 18.55 -7.23
N ASN A 349 -6.30 18.21 -7.56
CA ASN A 349 -7.37 19.18 -7.76
C ASN A 349 -8.29 19.29 -6.55
N TYR A 350 -8.91 20.44 -6.41
CA TYR A 350 -9.93 20.67 -5.39
C TYR A 350 -11.30 20.16 -5.85
N LEU A 351 -11.91 19.30 -5.01
CA LEU A 351 -13.29 18.88 -5.15
C LEU A 351 -14.15 19.65 -4.14
N LYS A 352 -15.17 20.36 -4.63
CA LYS A 352 -16.19 20.97 -3.78
C LYS A 352 -17.36 20.00 -3.62
N LYS A 353 -17.71 19.65 -2.38
CA LYS A 353 -18.77 18.69 -2.06
C LYS A 353 -19.75 19.30 -1.07
N SER A 354 -21.00 19.53 -1.46
CA SER A 354 -22.04 19.98 -0.54
C SER A 354 -22.32 18.90 0.52
N ILE A 355 -22.52 19.30 1.76
CA ILE A 355 -22.83 18.42 2.87
C ILE A 355 -24.12 18.87 3.56
N ASN A 356 -24.87 17.91 4.09
CA ASN A 356 -26.05 18.15 4.92
C ASN A 356 -25.66 18.18 6.41
N ASN A 357 -26.63 18.46 7.27
CA ASN A 357 -26.44 18.52 8.71
C ASN A 357 -25.98 17.19 9.31
N ASP A 358 -26.44 16.06 8.77
CA ASP A 358 -26.06 14.73 9.30
C ASP A 358 -24.58 14.46 9.08
N ILE A 359 -24.05 14.77 7.89
CA ILE A 359 -22.62 14.65 7.59
C ILE A 359 -21.81 15.61 8.46
N LEU A 360 -22.30 16.83 8.65
CA LEU A 360 -21.64 17.81 9.53
C LEU A 360 -21.59 17.32 10.99
N LEU A 361 -22.65 16.71 11.49
CA LEU A 361 -22.69 16.11 12.83
C LEU A 361 -21.67 14.97 12.96
N LEU A 362 -21.57 14.08 11.96
CA LEU A 362 -20.59 13.00 11.95
C LEU A 362 -19.15 13.54 11.95
N LEU A 363 -18.86 14.57 11.15
CA LEU A 363 -17.55 15.22 11.09
C LEU A 363 -17.21 15.88 12.43
N ASN A 364 -18.13 16.66 13.00
CA ASN A 364 -17.92 17.34 14.29
C ASN A 364 -17.71 16.34 15.44
N ALA A 365 -18.47 15.24 15.46
CA ALA A 365 -18.26 14.18 16.43
C ALA A 365 -16.90 13.50 16.30
N SER A 366 -16.40 13.35 15.06
CA SER A 366 -15.08 12.80 14.80
C SER A 366 -13.97 13.75 15.20
N ILE A 367 -14.11 15.04 14.90
CA ILE A 367 -13.15 16.09 15.30
C ILE A 367 -13.07 16.16 16.83
N LYS A 368 -14.23 16.17 17.50
CA LYS A 368 -14.28 16.22 18.97
C LYS A 368 -13.53 15.04 19.59
N GLU A 369 -13.79 13.81 19.14
CA GLU A 369 -13.12 12.61 19.66
C GLU A 369 -11.61 12.64 19.39
N THR A 370 -11.16 13.11 18.22
CA THR A 370 -9.74 13.26 17.89
C THR A 370 -9.08 14.30 18.79
N TYR A 371 -9.74 15.45 19.03
CA TYR A 371 -9.19 16.51 19.88
C TYR A 371 -9.15 16.13 21.36
N GLU A 372 -10.16 15.43 21.85
CA GLU A 372 -10.19 14.91 23.21
C GLU A 372 -9.08 13.87 23.48
N THR A 373 -8.71 13.09 22.45
CA THR A 373 -7.73 12.01 22.61
C THR A 373 -6.29 12.46 22.36
N TYR A 374 -6.08 13.32 21.32
CA TYR A 374 -4.73 13.64 20.82
C TYR A 374 -4.41 15.14 20.83
N GLY A 375 -5.33 15.99 21.30
CA GLY A 375 -5.24 17.43 21.14
C GLY A 375 -5.58 17.87 19.70
N GLU A 376 -5.33 19.14 19.40
CA GLU A 376 -5.59 19.72 18.09
C GLU A 376 -4.71 19.07 17.01
N GLN A 377 -5.33 18.54 15.97
CA GLN A 377 -4.66 17.85 14.86
C GLN A 377 -5.13 18.41 13.51
N GLU A 378 -4.28 18.28 12.51
CA GLU A 378 -4.57 18.71 11.13
C GLU A 378 -5.64 17.84 10.48
N TYR A 379 -5.55 16.51 10.66
CA TYR A 379 -6.48 15.53 10.09
C TYR A 379 -7.60 15.20 11.06
N ILE A 380 -8.80 14.98 10.52
CA ILE A 380 -9.97 14.53 11.31
C ILE A 380 -9.78 13.09 11.79
N PHE A 381 -9.19 12.23 10.95
CA PHE A 381 -8.96 10.81 11.22
C PHE A 381 -7.46 10.54 11.30
N VAL A 382 -6.96 10.35 12.50
CA VAL A 382 -5.51 10.24 12.77
C VAL A 382 -5.09 8.81 13.11
N CYS A 383 -3.80 8.55 12.93
CA CYS A 383 -3.18 7.28 13.31
C CYS A 383 -2.81 7.30 14.80
N ASP A 384 -3.23 6.30 15.58
CA ASP A 384 -2.94 6.19 17.01
C ASP A 384 -1.43 6.24 17.34
N LYS A 385 -0.60 5.71 16.43
CA LYS A 385 0.86 5.65 16.61
C LYS A 385 1.56 6.98 16.28
N ASP A 386 0.97 7.75 15.39
CA ASP A 386 1.50 9.05 14.95
C ASP A 386 0.30 9.96 14.61
N PRO A 387 -0.22 10.72 15.58
CA PRO A 387 -1.40 11.57 15.40
C PRO A 387 -1.23 12.70 14.37
N LYS A 388 0.01 13.00 13.95
CA LYS A 388 0.29 13.94 12.86
C LYS A 388 0.01 13.33 11.47
N SER A 389 -0.09 12.02 11.40
CA SER A 389 -0.39 11.29 10.16
C SER A 389 -1.86 10.84 10.11
N PRO A 390 -2.49 10.81 8.93
CA PRO A 390 -3.85 10.31 8.78
C PRO A 390 -3.91 8.79 9.05
N LEU A 391 -5.10 8.30 9.38
CA LEU A 391 -5.33 6.87 9.62
C LEU A 391 -4.98 6.05 8.36
N PRO A 392 -4.15 5.00 8.45
CA PRO A 392 -3.80 4.19 7.29
C PRO A 392 -4.99 3.45 6.70
N TYR A 393 -5.10 3.42 5.37
CA TYR A 393 -6.15 2.68 4.67
C TYR A 393 -6.24 1.20 5.10
N LYS A 394 -5.10 0.55 5.30
CA LYS A 394 -5.05 -0.86 5.71
C LYS A 394 -5.77 -1.11 7.03
N THR A 395 -5.76 -0.15 7.94
CA THR A 395 -6.45 -0.26 9.24
C THR A 395 -7.96 -0.31 9.04
N VAL A 396 -8.52 0.62 8.25
CA VAL A 396 -9.97 0.66 7.96
C VAL A 396 -10.40 -0.58 7.21
N TYR A 397 -9.63 -0.99 6.19
CA TYR A 397 -9.93 -2.19 5.41
C TYR A 397 -9.92 -3.45 6.27
N TYR A 398 -8.92 -3.61 7.12
CA TYR A 398 -8.82 -4.75 8.05
C TYR A 398 -10.00 -4.79 9.03
N ARG A 399 -10.34 -3.65 9.65
CA ARG A 399 -11.48 -3.55 10.57
C ARG A 399 -12.80 -3.92 9.89
N LEU A 400 -13.03 -3.44 8.66
CA LEU A 400 -14.20 -3.81 7.87
C LEU A 400 -14.21 -5.32 7.53
N GLN A 401 -13.07 -5.88 7.17
CA GLN A 401 -12.93 -7.30 6.86
C GLN A 401 -13.18 -8.19 8.08
N VAL A 402 -12.64 -7.81 9.24
CA VAL A 402 -12.90 -8.49 10.52
C VAL A 402 -14.38 -8.44 10.86
N LEU A 403 -15.02 -7.27 10.75
CA LEU A 403 -16.46 -7.12 10.98
C LEU A 403 -17.29 -8.10 10.15
N ILE A 404 -17.05 -8.12 8.84
CA ILE A 404 -17.77 -8.99 7.90
C ILE A 404 -17.59 -10.46 8.26
N ASN A 405 -16.37 -10.88 8.55
CA ASN A 405 -16.04 -12.27 8.85
C ASN A 405 -16.59 -12.69 10.23
N THR A 406 -16.40 -11.88 11.27
CA THR A 406 -16.83 -12.20 12.64
C THR A 406 -18.35 -12.31 12.75
N HIS A 407 -19.07 -11.41 12.06
CA HIS A 407 -20.53 -11.41 12.09
C HIS A 407 -21.17 -12.17 10.92
N ASN A 408 -20.35 -12.91 10.13
CA ASN A 408 -20.79 -13.73 9.01
C ASN A 408 -21.76 -12.99 8.07
N LEU A 409 -21.43 -11.71 7.75
CA LEU A 409 -22.27 -10.90 6.88
C LEU A 409 -22.26 -11.47 5.47
N LYS A 410 -23.46 -11.67 4.91
CA LYS A 410 -23.66 -12.29 3.60
C LYS A 410 -24.21 -11.30 2.60
N ASP A 411 -23.89 -11.55 1.32
CA ASP A 411 -24.52 -10.86 0.19
C ASP A 411 -25.96 -11.38 -0.02
N ASP A 412 -26.67 -10.82 -0.99
CA ASP A 412 -28.06 -11.20 -1.30
C ASP A 412 -28.16 -12.63 -1.89
N HIS A 413 -27.04 -13.25 -2.24
CA HIS A 413 -26.94 -14.63 -2.75
C HIS A 413 -26.49 -15.62 -1.67
N GLY A 414 -26.26 -15.17 -0.44
CA GLY A 414 -25.84 -16.00 0.68
C GLY A 414 -24.33 -16.28 0.75
N ASN A 415 -23.52 -15.67 -0.13
CA ASN A 415 -22.07 -15.75 -0.05
C ASN A 415 -21.53 -14.72 0.96
N PRO A 416 -20.27 -14.87 1.45
CA PRO A 416 -19.65 -13.86 2.28
C PRO A 416 -19.64 -12.50 1.59
N LEU A 417 -20.05 -11.46 2.30
CA LEU A 417 -20.07 -10.10 1.78
C LEU A 417 -18.66 -9.64 1.41
N THR A 418 -18.47 -9.07 0.24
CA THR A 418 -17.16 -8.61 -0.21
C THR A 418 -16.77 -7.32 0.53
N ALA A 419 -15.67 -7.35 1.28
CA ALA A 419 -15.09 -6.15 1.87
C ALA A 419 -14.42 -5.28 0.79
N GLY A 420 -14.76 -3.99 0.71
CA GLY A 420 -14.08 -3.10 -0.20
C GLY A 420 -14.59 -1.66 -0.17
N THR A 421 -13.71 -0.71 0.15
CA THR A 421 -14.07 0.71 0.19
C THR A 421 -14.47 1.25 -1.19
N HIS A 422 -13.87 0.74 -2.27
CA HIS A 422 -14.28 1.08 -3.64
C HIS A 422 -15.72 0.66 -3.98
N ILE A 423 -16.27 -0.34 -3.28
CA ILE A 423 -17.66 -0.79 -3.51
C ILE A 423 -18.63 0.31 -3.09
N PHE A 424 -18.39 0.98 -1.96
CA PHE A 424 -19.22 2.13 -1.51
C PHE A 424 -19.27 3.24 -2.57
N ARG A 425 -18.10 3.63 -3.10
CA ARG A 425 -18.05 4.66 -4.14
C ARG A 425 -18.74 4.22 -5.43
N ARG A 426 -18.63 2.95 -5.81
CA ARG A 426 -19.34 2.39 -6.97
C ARG A 426 -20.86 2.39 -6.73
N THR A 427 -21.30 2.02 -5.52
CA THR A 427 -22.70 2.08 -5.11
C THR A 427 -23.22 3.51 -5.18
N TYR A 428 -22.46 4.49 -4.69
CA TYR A 428 -22.79 5.91 -4.80
C TYR A 428 -22.92 6.35 -6.27
N CYS A 429 -21.96 6.01 -7.12
CA CYS A 429 -21.99 6.32 -8.56
C CYS A 429 -23.20 5.68 -9.26
N LYS A 430 -23.52 4.42 -8.91
CA LYS A 430 -24.70 3.73 -9.44
C LYS A 430 -25.98 4.47 -9.04
N LYS A 431 -26.14 4.88 -7.78
CA LYS A 431 -27.30 5.66 -7.32
C LYS A 431 -27.43 6.96 -8.10
N LEU A 432 -26.33 7.68 -8.41
CA LEU A 432 -26.35 8.87 -9.26
C LEU A 432 -26.79 8.56 -10.71
N CYS A 433 -26.36 7.45 -11.28
CA CYS A 433 -26.80 7.00 -12.60
C CYS A 433 -28.30 6.64 -12.61
N ASP A 434 -28.79 6.01 -11.54
CA ASP A 434 -30.20 5.64 -11.40
C ASP A 434 -31.12 6.89 -11.28
N LEU A 435 -30.58 8.03 -10.82
CA LEU A 435 -31.26 9.34 -10.83
C LEU A 435 -31.27 10.02 -12.22
N ASN A 436 -30.77 9.34 -13.26
CA ASN A 436 -30.68 9.86 -14.65
C ASN A 436 -29.91 11.17 -14.81
N LEU A 437 -28.96 11.46 -13.93
CA LEU A 437 -28.03 12.58 -14.08
C LEU A 437 -27.15 12.36 -15.31
N ASP A 438 -26.73 13.42 -15.98
CA ASP A 438 -25.80 13.34 -17.09
C ASP A 438 -24.38 12.99 -16.64
N ASP A 439 -23.57 12.48 -17.57
CA ASP A 439 -22.23 11.98 -17.27
C ASP A 439 -21.27 13.06 -16.81
N VAL A 440 -21.44 14.29 -17.26
CA VAL A 440 -20.60 15.43 -16.86
C VAL A 440 -20.91 15.79 -15.41
N THR A 441 -22.19 15.87 -15.05
CA THR A 441 -22.63 16.12 -13.67
C THR A 441 -22.16 15.03 -12.74
N ILE A 442 -22.31 13.74 -13.10
CA ILE A 442 -21.83 12.62 -12.29
C ILE A 442 -20.30 12.72 -12.11
N SER A 443 -19.56 12.94 -13.21
CA SER A 443 -18.11 13.09 -13.20
C SER A 443 -17.66 14.21 -12.26
N SER A 444 -18.31 15.37 -12.32
CA SER A 444 -18.06 16.51 -11.45
C SER A 444 -18.33 16.18 -9.98
N VAL A 445 -19.48 15.56 -9.70
CA VAL A 445 -19.90 15.19 -8.31
C VAL A 445 -18.92 14.22 -7.67
N ILE A 446 -18.35 13.27 -8.41
CA ILE A 446 -17.38 12.30 -7.88
C ILE A 446 -15.92 12.75 -8.02
N GLY A 447 -15.66 13.89 -8.66
CA GLY A 447 -14.31 14.43 -8.87
C GLY A 447 -13.47 13.64 -9.87
N HIS A 448 -14.07 13.21 -10.98
CA HIS A 448 -13.35 12.60 -12.10
C HIS A 448 -13.01 13.65 -13.17
N HIS A 449 -11.87 13.49 -13.84
CA HIS A 449 -11.47 14.37 -14.93
C HIS A 449 -12.14 14.06 -16.29
N GLY A 450 -12.88 12.96 -16.38
CA GLY A 450 -13.53 12.55 -17.62
C GLY A 450 -14.66 11.58 -17.40
N THR A 451 -15.52 11.47 -18.40
CA THR A 451 -16.74 10.67 -18.37
C THR A 451 -16.51 9.19 -18.69
N GLY A 452 -15.32 8.80 -19.15
CA GLY A 452 -15.05 7.43 -19.63
C GLY A 452 -15.30 6.31 -18.59
N SER A 453 -15.13 6.60 -17.32
CA SER A 453 -15.44 5.65 -16.23
C SER A 453 -16.94 5.56 -15.94
N ILE A 454 -17.70 6.61 -16.21
CA ILE A 454 -19.14 6.69 -15.96
C ILE A 454 -19.91 5.70 -16.86
N ALA A 455 -19.47 5.54 -18.10
CA ALA A 455 -20.04 4.58 -19.05
C ALA A 455 -20.11 3.14 -18.45
N ASN A 456 -19.14 2.78 -17.59
CA ASN A 456 -19.14 1.47 -16.93
C ASN A 456 -20.25 1.37 -15.87
N TYR A 457 -20.52 2.46 -15.15
CA TYR A 457 -21.61 2.49 -14.14
C TYR A 457 -22.99 2.51 -14.84
N ARG A 458 -23.14 3.25 -15.95
CA ARG A 458 -24.38 3.26 -16.74
C ARG A 458 -24.71 1.92 -17.37
N ARG A 459 -23.73 1.18 -17.88
CA ARG A 459 -23.98 -0.17 -18.45
C ARG A 459 -24.65 -1.10 -17.45
N MET A 460 -24.41 -0.91 -16.18
CA MET A 460 -24.99 -1.73 -15.13
C MET A 460 -26.39 -1.23 -14.75
N SER A 461 -26.65 0.08 -14.82
CA SER A 461 -27.98 0.65 -14.73
C SER A 461 -28.83 0.23 -15.93
N SER A 462 -28.28 0.20 -17.15
CA SER A 462 -29.01 -0.25 -18.34
C SER A 462 -29.36 -1.75 -18.34
N LYS A 463 -28.67 -2.61 -17.59
CA LYS A 463 -29.11 -3.99 -17.38
C LYS A 463 -30.39 -4.06 -16.53
N VAL A 464 -30.49 -3.23 -15.52
CA VAL A 464 -31.73 -3.09 -14.73
C VAL A 464 -32.83 -2.47 -15.57
N LEU A 465 -32.49 -1.46 -16.38
CA LEU A 465 -33.42 -0.85 -17.34
C LEU A 465 -33.90 -1.86 -18.40
N ALA A 466 -32.99 -2.68 -18.96
CA ALA A 466 -33.32 -3.74 -19.90
C ALA A 466 -34.17 -4.84 -19.24
N ALA A 467 -33.91 -5.22 -17.99
CA ALA A 467 -34.73 -6.18 -17.25
C ALA A 467 -36.14 -5.61 -16.97
N ASN A 468 -36.22 -4.34 -16.57
CA ASN A 468 -37.49 -3.66 -16.33
C ASN A 468 -38.26 -3.35 -17.62
N THR A 469 -37.57 -3.02 -18.72
CA THR A 469 -38.19 -2.82 -20.03
C THR A 469 -38.60 -4.13 -20.70
N LYS A 470 -37.95 -5.27 -20.40
CA LYS A 470 -38.34 -6.58 -20.90
C LYS A 470 -39.80 -6.89 -20.54
N THR A 471 -40.20 -6.69 -19.31
CA THR A 471 -41.59 -6.89 -18.87
C THR A 471 -42.58 -5.97 -19.59
N VAL A 472 -42.20 -4.75 -19.91
CA VAL A 472 -43.04 -3.81 -20.66
C VAL A 472 -43.10 -4.19 -22.13
N ILE A 473 -41.95 -4.60 -22.70
CA ILE A 473 -41.86 -5.08 -24.10
C ILE A 473 -42.65 -6.39 -24.27
N ASP A 474 -42.55 -7.33 -23.32
CA ASP A 474 -43.29 -8.57 -23.35
C ASP A 474 -44.80 -8.32 -23.26
N LYS A 475 -45.24 -7.45 -22.35
CA LYS A 475 -46.67 -7.01 -22.28
C LYS A 475 -47.14 -6.32 -23.59
N ARG A 476 -46.28 -5.55 -24.24
CA ARG A 476 -46.55 -4.91 -25.50
C ARG A 476 -46.63 -5.93 -26.66
N ASN A 477 -45.74 -6.88 -26.67
CA ASN A 477 -45.70 -7.98 -27.66
C ASN A 477 -46.95 -8.87 -27.51
N ASP A 478 -47.38 -9.18 -26.30
CA ASP A 478 -48.59 -9.92 -26.01
C ASP A 478 -49.87 -9.17 -26.53
N LYS A 479 -49.91 -7.84 -26.34
CA LYS A 479 -50.97 -7.03 -26.97
C LYS A 479 -50.92 -7.08 -28.48
N ILE A 480 -49.75 -6.92 -29.09
CA ILE A 480 -49.57 -6.99 -30.54
C ILE A 480 -49.94 -8.39 -31.09
N HIS A 481 -49.60 -9.46 -30.38
CA HIS A 481 -50.02 -10.81 -30.76
C HIS A 481 -51.52 -11.04 -30.66
N LYS A 482 -52.18 -10.46 -29.68
CA LYS A 482 -53.65 -10.47 -29.58
C LYS A 482 -54.31 -9.74 -30.76
N TYR A 483 -53.80 -8.58 -31.13
CA TYR A 483 -54.31 -7.83 -32.27
C TYR A 483 -54.05 -8.55 -33.60
N ARG A 484 -52.87 -9.14 -33.75
CA ARG A 484 -52.51 -9.92 -34.95
C ARG A 484 -53.38 -11.14 -35.20
N LYS A 485 -53.76 -11.86 -34.11
CA LYS A 485 -54.70 -12.97 -34.21
C LYS A 485 -56.11 -12.53 -34.56
N GLY A 486 -56.53 -11.30 -34.24
CA GLY A 486 -57.82 -10.72 -34.67
C GLY A 486 -57.85 -10.24 -36.13
N TRP A 487 -56.72 -9.97 -36.76
CA TRP A 487 -56.63 -9.46 -38.14
C TRP A 487 -56.32 -10.56 -39.16
N MET A 488 -56.03 -11.77 -38.73
CA MET A 488 -55.76 -12.95 -39.59
C MET A 488 -56.98 -13.93 -39.62
N LYS A 489 -58.10 -13.55 -39.04
CA LYS A 489 -59.40 -14.19 -39.21
C LYS A 489 -60.25 -13.28 -40.08
#